data_b6429d1f684db9db0313d6c9a651aba5
#
_entry.id   b6429d1f684db9db0313d6c9a651aba5
#
_cell.length_a   1.000
_cell.length_b   1.000
_cell.length_c   1.000
_cell.angle_alpha   90.00
_cell.angle_beta   90.00
_cell.angle_gamma   90.00
#
_symmetry.space_group_name_H-M   'P 1'
#
loop_
_entity.id
_entity.type
_entity.pdbx_description
1 polymer ?
#
loop_
_entity_poly.entity_id
_entity_poly.type
_entity_poly.pdbx_seq_one_letter_code
_entity_poly.pdbx_strand_id
1 'polypeptide(L)'
;MAYQKKSVVNNETYIENLETPRLILRNWKREDIEPFAVLNADPRVCEFLPNVITREETLASLDKIQSHFSDFGFGLFAVELRSTNKFIGFVGLKYFSFDAHFTPNVELAWRLSWEYWGQGLATEAAKKVTRYGFECLKLPEILAITAKNNKRSWRVMEKLGMTSNPEENFMHPQLDHRDPLSEHVLYRF
;
A
#
# COMPACT_ATOMS: atom_id res chain seq x y z
N MET A 1 15.89 12.99 -7.02
CA MET A 1 15.39 14.21 -6.35
C MET A 1 14.79 13.79 -5.02
N ALA A 2 15.27 14.33 -3.90
CA ALA A 2 14.68 14.02 -2.61
C ALA A 2 13.28 14.67 -2.53
N TYR A 3 12.25 13.87 -2.22
CA TYR A 3 10.92 14.40 -1.93
C TYR A 3 11.01 15.27 -0.69
N GLN A 4 10.85 16.58 -0.87
CA GLN A 4 10.80 17.52 0.25
C GLN A 4 9.42 17.47 0.88
N LYS A 5 9.38 17.30 2.22
CA LYS A 5 8.15 17.46 3.01
C LYS A 5 7.50 18.80 2.67
N LYS A 6 6.20 18.80 2.33
CA LYS A 6 5.44 20.03 2.15
C LYS A 6 5.31 20.73 3.51
N SER A 7 5.55 22.03 3.57
CA SER A 7 5.20 22.86 4.71
C SER A 7 3.67 22.95 4.80
N VAL A 8 3.09 22.27 5.80
CA VAL A 8 1.64 22.24 6.03
C VAL A 8 1.21 23.57 6.64
N VAL A 9 0.34 24.27 5.95
CA VAL A 9 -0.46 25.37 6.50
C VAL A 9 -1.92 24.90 6.51
N ASN A 10 -2.46 24.65 7.70
CA ASN A 10 -3.79 24.16 8.06
C ASN A 10 -3.94 22.63 8.20
N ASN A 11 -4.50 22.24 9.36
CA ASN A 11 -4.53 20.89 9.97
C ASN A 11 -5.49 19.85 9.32
N GLU A 12 -6.00 20.07 8.11
CA GLU A 12 -6.78 19.07 7.37
C GLU A 12 -6.27 18.98 5.94
N THR A 13 -5.44 17.98 5.67
CA THR A 13 -5.05 17.66 4.29
C THR A 13 -6.25 16.97 3.62
N TYR A 14 -7.13 17.75 3.01
CA TYR A 14 -8.19 17.21 2.18
C TYR A 14 -7.58 16.64 0.90
N ILE A 15 -7.68 15.33 0.72
CA ILE A 15 -7.25 14.65 -0.49
C ILE A 15 -8.51 14.24 -1.24
N GLU A 16 -8.55 14.60 -2.52
CA GLU A 16 -9.66 14.24 -3.39
C GLU A 16 -9.77 12.72 -3.52
N ASN A 17 -11.00 12.20 -3.45
CA ASN A 17 -11.26 10.78 -3.61
C ASN A 17 -10.88 10.31 -5.03
N LEU A 18 -10.28 9.14 -5.11
CA LEU A 18 -10.02 8.49 -6.39
C LEU A 18 -11.13 7.45 -6.64
N GLU A 19 -11.89 7.63 -7.69
CA GLU A 19 -13.02 6.75 -8.00
C GLU A 19 -12.70 5.79 -9.15
N THR A 20 -13.29 4.59 -9.06
CA THR A 20 -13.28 3.56 -10.10
C THR A 20 -14.72 3.05 -10.29
N PRO A 21 -14.99 2.17 -11.27
CA PRO A 21 -16.35 1.62 -11.44
C PRO A 21 -16.92 0.94 -10.19
N ARG A 22 -16.08 0.27 -9.39
CA ARG A 22 -16.52 -0.51 -8.23
C ARG A 22 -16.08 0.05 -6.89
N LEU A 23 -15.10 0.98 -6.86
CA LEU A 23 -14.42 1.38 -5.63
C LEU A 23 -14.39 2.90 -5.49
N ILE A 24 -14.35 3.35 -4.22
CA ILE A 24 -13.98 4.70 -3.80
C ILE A 24 -12.73 4.57 -2.94
N LEU A 25 -11.64 5.18 -3.36
CA LEU A 25 -10.42 5.32 -2.58
C LEU A 25 -10.46 6.70 -1.92
N ARG A 26 -10.56 6.74 -0.60
CA ARG A 26 -10.86 7.94 0.16
C ARG A 26 -9.98 8.12 1.39
N ASN A 27 -10.09 9.26 2.01
CA ASN A 27 -9.52 9.48 3.34
C ASN A 27 -10.11 8.48 4.35
N TRP A 28 -9.31 8.15 5.36
CA TRP A 28 -9.72 7.28 6.46
C TRP A 28 -10.76 7.96 7.34
N LYS A 29 -11.73 7.18 7.78
CA LYS A 29 -12.79 7.60 8.71
C LYS A 29 -12.62 6.85 10.03
N ARG A 30 -13.22 7.38 11.09
CA ARG A 30 -13.21 6.73 12.41
C ARG A 30 -13.85 5.34 12.39
N GLU A 31 -14.91 5.17 11.61
CA GLU A 31 -15.58 3.88 11.42
C GLU A 31 -14.75 2.81 10.70
N ASP A 32 -13.64 3.18 10.05
CA ASP A 32 -12.74 2.22 9.40
C ASP A 32 -11.84 1.49 10.40
N ILE A 33 -11.69 1.99 11.64
CA ILE A 33 -10.78 1.46 12.66
C ILE A 33 -11.05 -0.02 12.93
N GLU A 34 -12.30 -0.35 13.28
CA GLU A 34 -12.65 -1.73 13.64
C GLU A 34 -12.55 -2.70 12.43
N PRO A 35 -13.09 -2.38 11.23
CA PRO A 35 -12.86 -3.21 10.05
C PRO A 35 -11.37 -3.37 9.70
N PHE A 36 -10.55 -2.33 9.91
CA PHE A 36 -9.11 -2.40 9.66
C PHE A 36 -8.39 -3.30 10.68
N ALA A 37 -8.80 -3.25 11.95
CA ALA A 37 -8.28 -4.15 12.97
C ALA A 37 -8.65 -5.62 12.69
N VAL A 38 -9.88 -5.89 12.26
CA VAL A 38 -10.31 -7.23 11.83
C VAL A 38 -9.49 -7.73 10.64
N LEU A 39 -9.29 -6.88 9.62
CA LEU A 39 -8.45 -7.20 8.47
C LEU A 39 -7.02 -7.55 8.87
N ASN A 40 -6.42 -6.78 9.76
CA ASN A 40 -5.05 -6.94 10.22
C ASN A 40 -4.85 -8.13 11.17
N ALA A 41 -5.90 -8.58 11.84
CA ALA A 41 -5.89 -9.77 12.70
C ALA A 41 -6.15 -11.08 11.92
N ASP A 42 -6.50 -11.02 10.63
CA ASP A 42 -6.77 -12.22 9.82
C ASP A 42 -5.45 -12.88 9.38
N PRO A 43 -5.15 -14.12 9.84
CA PRO A 43 -3.90 -14.81 9.46
C PRO A 43 -3.75 -15.00 7.95
N ARG A 44 -4.84 -15.11 7.19
CA ARG A 44 -4.80 -15.25 5.72
C ARG A 44 -4.30 -13.98 5.06
N VAL A 45 -4.68 -12.82 5.61
CA VAL A 45 -4.24 -11.50 5.14
C VAL A 45 -2.79 -11.24 5.54
N CYS A 46 -2.39 -11.74 6.71
CA CYS A 46 -1.05 -11.58 7.27
C CYS A 46 -0.08 -12.73 6.88
N GLU A 47 -0.46 -13.66 6.00
CA GLU A 47 0.36 -14.82 5.60
C GLU A 47 1.80 -14.44 5.18
N PHE A 48 1.97 -13.26 4.59
CA PHE A 48 3.27 -12.74 4.14
C PHE A 48 3.71 -11.50 4.94
N LEU A 49 3.27 -11.41 6.20
CA LEU A 49 3.75 -10.47 7.19
C LEU A 49 4.40 -11.25 8.34
N PRO A 50 5.32 -10.64 9.09
CA PRO A 50 5.98 -11.35 10.21
C PRO A 50 5.00 -11.92 11.24
N ASN A 51 3.91 -11.21 11.50
CA ASN A 51 2.87 -11.60 12.45
C ASN A 51 1.51 -11.01 12.04
N VAL A 52 0.44 -11.51 12.65
CA VAL A 52 -0.84 -10.80 12.70
C VAL A 52 -0.65 -9.50 13.47
N ILE A 53 -1.37 -8.47 13.10
CA ILE A 53 -1.22 -7.14 13.66
C ILE A 53 -2.31 -6.94 14.71
N THR A 54 -1.92 -6.57 15.92
CA THR A 54 -2.84 -6.28 17.01
C THR A 54 -3.68 -5.03 16.74
N ARG A 55 -4.72 -4.81 17.54
CA ARG A 55 -5.54 -3.60 17.43
C ARG A 55 -4.72 -2.34 17.75
N GLU A 56 -3.85 -2.39 18.74
CA GLU A 56 -2.94 -1.29 19.11
C GLU A 56 -1.97 -0.96 17.98
N GLU A 57 -1.37 -1.96 17.38
CA GLU A 57 -0.49 -1.78 16.22
C GLU A 57 -1.26 -1.27 14.99
N THR A 58 -2.53 -1.65 14.84
CA THR A 58 -3.41 -1.11 13.79
C THR A 58 -3.65 0.37 13.98
N LEU A 59 -3.93 0.83 15.20
CA LEU A 59 -4.09 2.25 15.51
C LEU A 59 -2.78 3.03 15.23
N ALA A 60 -1.66 2.51 15.70
CA ALA A 60 -0.35 3.12 15.40
C ALA A 60 -0.03 3.16 13.90
N SER A 61 -0.48 2.16 13.14
CA SER A 61 -0.35 2.14 11.68
C SER A 61 -1.23 3.21 11.03
N LEU A 62 -2.45 3.41 11.53
CA LEU A 62 -3.36 4.44 11.02
C LEU A 62 -2.79 5.85 11.27
N ASP A 63 -2.23 6.10 12.45
CA ASP A 63 -1.56 7.38 12.76
C ASP A 63 -0.38 7.64 11.80
N LYS A 64 0.41 6.62 11.49
CA LYS A 64 1.49 6.73 10.50
C LYS A 64 0.96 7.01 9.09
N ILE A 65 -0.14 6.39 8.69
CA ILE A 65 -0.79 6.64 7.40
C ILE A 65 -1.27 8.08 7.31
N GLN A 66 -1.93 8.60 8.35
CA GLN A 66 -2.41 9.98 8.39
C GLN A 66 -1.25 10.99 8.38
N SER A 67 -0.21 10.73 9.18
CA SER A 67 1.01 11.56 9.18
C SER A 67 1.68 11.57 7.81
N HIS A 68 1.72 10.42 7.11
CA HIS A 68 2.28 10.33 5.77
C HIS A 68 1.52 11.21 4.76
N PHE A 69 0.19 11.24 4.82
CA PHE A 69 -0.60 12.16 4.00
C PHE A 69 -0.25 13.63 4.28
N SER A 70 -0.11 13.98 5.56
CA SER A 70 0.27 15.34 5.97
C SER A 70 1.68 15.71 5.49
N ASP A 71 2.63 14.78 5.60
CA ASP A 71 4.03 15.02 5.25
C ASP A 71 4.27 15.10 3.74
N PHE A 72 3.60 14.24 2.94
CA PHE A 72 3.92 14.06 1.53
C PHE A 72 2.79 14.49 0.57
N GLY A 73 1.57 14.67 1.06
CA GLY A 73 0.39 15.02 0.24
C GLY A 73 -0.18 13.83 -0.55
N PHE A 74 0.28 12.60 -0.27
CA PHE A 74 -0.25 11.35 -0.78
C PHE A 74 -0.06 10.25 0.26
N GLY A 75 -0.75 9.10 0.11
CA GLY A 75 -0.64 8.02 1.09
C GLY A 75 -1.46 6.78 0.72
N LEU A 76 -1.73 5.97 1.74
CA LEU A 76 -2.56 4.76 1.63
C LEU A 76 -4.03 5.14 1.84
N PHE A 77 -4.83 5.10 0.79
CA PHE A 77 -6.28 5.37 0.84
C PHE A 77 -7.03 4.20 1.45
N ALA A 78 -8.04 4.49 2.26
CA ALA A 78 -9.07 3.52 2.60
C ALA A 78 -9.87 3.18 1.33
N VAL A 79 -10.11 1.89 1.09
CA VAL A 79 -10.88 1.41 -0.07
C VAL A 79 -12.27 1.02 0.38
N GLU A 80 -13.26 1.66 -0.22
CA GLU A 80 -14.68 1.42 0.00
C GLU A 80 -15.31 0.78 -1.23
N LEU A 81 -16.08 -0.28 -1.03
CA LEU A 81 -16.84 -0.93 -2.10
C LEU A 81 -18.13 -0.14 -2.36
N ARG A 82 -18.30 0.42 -3.56
CA ARG A 82 -19.44 1.31 -3.92
C ARG A 82 -20.81 0.67 -3.74
N SER A 83 -20.94 -0.62 -4.00
CA SER A 83 -22.22 -1.34 -3.91
C SER A 83 -22.76 -1.49 -2.49
N THR A 84 -21.90 -1.41 -1.48
CA THR A 84 -22.26 -1.67 -0.08
C THR A 84 -21.78 -0.60 0.89
N ASN A 85 -20.99 0.37 0.43
CA ASN A 85 -20.31 1.39 1.23
C ASN A 85 -19.44 0.80 2.35
N LYS A 86 -18.96 -0.45 2.20
CA LYS A 86 -18.12 -1.11 3.18
C LYS A 86 -16.65 -0.83 2.92
N PHE A 87 -15.89 -0.55 3.99
CA PHE A 87 -14.45 -0.61 3.98
C PHE A 87 -13.99 -2.04 3.66
N ILE A 88 -13.07 -2.20 2.71
CA ILE A 88 -12.58 -3.50 2.28
C ILE A 88 -11.04 -3.62 2.36
N GLY A 89 -10.36 -2.57 2.80
CA GLY A 89 -8.90 -2.54 2.92
C GLY A 89 -8.30 -1.21 2.50
N PHE A 90 -7.04 -1.24 2.09
CA PHE A 90 -6.34 -0.05 1.62
C PHE A 90 -5.53 -0.31 0.34
N VAL A 91 -5.35 0.75 -0.45
CA VAL A 91 -4.42 0.80 -1.59
C VAL A 91 -3.86 2.22 -1.69
N GLY A 92 -2.59 2.37 -2.00
CA GLY A 92 -2.03 3.71 -2.15
C GLY A 92 -0.52 3.71 -2.39
N LEU A 93 0.04 4.90 -2.27
CA LEU A 93 1.46 5.15 -2.43
C LEU A 93 2.06 5.51 -1.07
N LYS A 94 3.23 4.98 -0.77
CA LYS A 94 3.98 5.40 0.41
C LYS A 94 5.45 5.64 0.05
N TYR A 95 6.01 6.70 0.61
CA TYR A 95 7.44 6.94 0.58
C TYR A 95 8.14 5.98 1.54
N PHE A 96 9.25 5.41 1.12
CA PHE A 96 10.07 4.53 1.95
C PHE A 96 11.56 4.78 1.74
N SER A 97 12.34 4.58 2.80
CA SER A 97 13.74 4.98 2.86
C SER A 97 14.61 4.04 3.72
N PHE A 98 14.20 2.78 3.93
CA PHE A 98 15.07 1.80 4.54
C PHE A 98 16.31 1.54 3.66
N ASP A 99 17.36 0.97 4.20
CA ASP A 99 18.62 0.74 3.47
C ASP A 99 18.44 -0.35 2.39
N ALA A 100 18.41 0.07 1.12
CA ALA A 100 18.39 -0.79 -0.05
C ALA A 100 18.84 0.00 -1.29
N HIS A 101 19.32 -0.70 -2.32
CA HIS A 101 19.88 -0.08 -3.54
C HIS A 101 18.87 0.76 -4.37
N PHE A 102 17.58 0.56 -4.15
CA PHE A 102 16.49 1.28 -4.84
C PHE A 102 15.81 2.35 -4.00
N THR A 103 16.29 2.58 -2.79
CA THR A 103 15.72 3.59 -1.87
C THR A 103 16.58 4.87 -1.85
N PRO A 104 16.02 6.03 -1.49
CA PRO A 104 14.60 6.28 -1.19
C PRO A 104 13.72 6.29 -2.43
N ASN A 105 12.47 5.81 -2.33
CA ASN A 105 11.53 5.75 -3.46
C ASN A 105 10.06 5.73 -2.99
N VAL A 106 9.12 5.60 -3.92
CA VAL A 106 7.69 5.49 -3.66
C VAL A 106 7.20 4.08 -4.01
N GLU A 107 6.57 3.44 -3.03
CA GLU A 107 5.99 2.11 -3.15
C GLU A 107 4.48 2.19 -3.36
N LEU A 108 3.99 1.42 -4.32
CA LEU A 108 2.59 1.07 -4.48
C LEU A 108 2.28 -0.11 -3.56
N ALA A 109 1.42 0.10 -2.58
CA ALA A 109 1.06 -0.92 -1.59
C ALA A 109 -0.45 -1.15 -1.54
N TRP A 110 -0.84 -2.39 -1.22
CA TRP A 110 -2.24 -2.79 -1.06
C TRP A 110 -2.40 -3.89 -0.04
N ARG A 111 -3.56 -3.90 0.62
CA ARG A 111 -4.05 -4.97 1.47
C ARG A 111 -5.57 -4.93 1.50
N LEU A 112 -6.22 -6.00 1.07
CA LEU A 112 -7.68 -6.14 1.09
C LEU A 112 -8.08 -7.32 1.97
N SER A 113 -9.25 -7.24 2.57
CA SER A 113 -9.86 -8.36 3.29
C SER A 113 -10.02 -9.56 2.35
N TRP A 114 -9.76 -10.75 2.86
CA TRP A 114 -9.67 -11.97 2.06
C TRP A 114 -10.94 -12.28 1.26
N GLU A 115 -12.10 -11.88 1.78
CA GLU A 115 -13.42 -12.05 1.15
C GLU A 115 -13.53 -11.36 -0.23
N TYR A 116 -12.67 -10.36 -0.46
CA TYR A 116 -12.63 -9.57 -1.70
C TYR A 116 -11.50 -9.98 -2.64
N TRP A 117 -10.77 -11.05 -2.32
CA TRP A 117 -9.70 -11.54 -3.18
C TRP A 117 -10.25 -12.25 -4.44
N GLY A 118 -9.43 -12.39 -5.47
CA GLY A 118 -9.80 -13.05 -6.72
C GLY A 118 -10.74 -12.27 -7.63
N GLN A 119 -11.31 -11.17 -7.17
CA GLN A 119 -12.31 -10.37 -7.88
C GLN A 119 -11.69 -9.21 -8.72
N GLY A 120 -10.37 -9.08 -8.72
CA GLY A 120 -9.65 -8.02 -9.45
C GLY A 120 -9.70 -6.64 -8.80
N LEU A 121 -10.26 -6.49 -7.59
CA LEU A 121 -10.43 -5.20 -6.92
C LEU A 121 -9.09 -4.55 -6.56
N ALA A 122 -8.10 -5.32 -6.08
CA ALA A 122 -6.76 -4.80 -5.81
C ALA A 122 -6.12 -4.22 -7.08
N THR A 123 -6.22 -4.94 -8.21
CA THR A 123 -5.69 -4.47 -9.51
C THR A 123 -6.40 -3.22 -10.00
N GLU A 124 -7.74 -3.14 -9.82
CA GLU A 124 -8.53 -1.96 -10.20
C GLU A 124 -8.12 -0.72 -9.41
N ALA A 125 -8.03 -0.85 -8.08
CA ALA A 125 -7.61 0.23 -7.20
C ALA A 125 -6.15 0.65 -7.48
N ALA A 126 -5.24 -0.32 -7.58
CA ALA A 126 -3.82 -0.07 -7.84
C ALA A 126 -3.61 0.65 -9.20
N LYS A 127 -4.36 0.27 -10.23
CA LYS A 127 -4.35 0.95 -11.55
C LYS A 127 -4.72 2.43 -11.44
N LYS A 128 -5.75 2.75 -10.66
CA LYS A 128 -6.17 4.14 -10.42
C LYS A 128 -5.10 4.91 -9.65
N VAL A 129 -4.51 4.31 -8.63
CA VAL A 129 -3.46 4.91 -7.81
C VAL A 129 -2.17 5.14 -8.62
N THR A 130 -1.77 4.18 -9.44
CA THR A 130 -0.61 4.31 -10.33
C THR A 130 -0.78 5.49 -11.28
N ARG A 131 -1.96 5.59 -11.90
CA ARG A 131 -2.29 6.71 -12.78
C ARG A 131 -2.22 8.05 -12.05
N TYR A 132 -2.79 8.12 -10.84
CA TYR A 132 -2.69 9.30 -9.97
C TYR A 132 -1.22 9.64 -9.66
N GLY A 133 -0.40 8.65 -9.35
CA GLY A 133 1.04 8.83 -9.10
C GLY A 133 1.78 9.48 -10.27
N PHE A 134 1.58 8.96 -11.49
CA PHE A 134 2.27 9.49 -12.66
C PHE A 134 1.65 10.79 -13.20
N GLU A 135 0.31 10.86 -13.29
CA GLU A 135 -0.36 12.00 -13.94
C GLU A 135 -0.50 13.22 -13.03
N CYS A 136 -0.80 13.02 -11.73
CA CYS A 136 -1.05 14.12 -10.79
C CYS A 136 0.18 14.45 -9.94
N LEU A 137 0.82 13.42 -9.35
CA LEU A 137 1.99 13.61 -8.50
C LEU A 137 3.29 13.77 -9.29
N LYS A 138 3.29 13.42 -10.60
CA LYS A 138 4.47 13.45 -11.49
C LYS A 138 5.63 12.64 -10.95
N LEU A 139 5.34 11.50 -10.33
CA LEU A 139 6.37 10.59 -9.84
C LEU A 139 7.22 10.08 -11.02
N PRO A 140 8.54 10.07 -10.90
CA PRO A 140 9.41 9.54 -11.95
C PRO A 140 9.37 8.02 -12.05
N GLU A 141 9.07 7.35 -10.92
CA GLU A 141 9.06 5.91 -10.77
C GLU A 141 8.09 5.51 -9.65
N ILE A 142 7.50 4.33 -9.77
CA ILE A 142 6.72 3.68 -8.72
C ILE A 142 7.18 2.24 -8.65
N LEU A 143 7.53 1.81 -7.43
CA LEU A 143 7.98 0.46 -7.13
C LEU A 143 6.87 -0.32 -6.43
N ALA A 144 6.98 -1.65 -6.42
CA ALA A 144 6.24 -2.51 -5.51
C ALA A 144 7.15 -3.65 -5.04
N ILE A 145 7.09 -3.97 -3.76
CA ILE A 145 7.88 -5.05 -3.16
C ILE A 145 6.98 -6.05 -2.45
N THR A 146 7.40 -7.29 -2.39
CA THR A 146 6.71 -8.33 -1.61
C THR A 146 7.63 -9.51 -1.36
N ALA A 147 7.33 -10.30 -0.34
CA ALA A 147 8.01 -11.57 -0.11
C ALA A 147 7.96 -12.45 -1.38
N LYS A 148 9.06 -13.08 -1.73
CA LYS A 148 9.25 -13.91 -2.93
C LYS A 148 8.17 -14.99 -3.09
N ASN A 149 7.63 -15.47 -1.99
CA ASN A 149 6.59 -16.51 -1.99
C ASN A 149 5.17 -15.96 -2.19
N ASN A 150 4.95 -14.64 -2.14
CA ASN A 150 3.63 -14.03 -2.29
C ASN A 150 3.20 -13.91 -3.76
N LYS A 151 2.89 -15.04 -4.38
CA LYS A 151 2.48 -15.11 -5.79
C LYS A 151 1.17 -14.35 -6.08
N ARG A 152 0.34 -14.11 -5.07
CA ARG A 152 -0.88 -13.30 -5.22
C ARG A 152 -0.54 -11.83 -5.54
N SER A 153 0.41 -11.25 -4.81
CA SER A 153 0.88 -9.89 -5.09
C SER A 153 1.61 -9.79 -6.43
N TRP A 154 2.42 -10.80 -6.80
CA TRP A 154 3.06 -10.84 -8.13
C TRP A 154 2.04 -10.70 -9.26
N ARG A 155 0.95 -11.48 -9.22
CA ARG A 155 -0.11 -11.42 -10.23
C ARG A 155 -0.79 -10.04 -10.34
N VAL A 156 -0.85 -9.29 -9.24
CA VAL A 156 -1.34 -7.91 -9.28
C VAL A 156 -0.33 -7.01 -10.00
N MET A 157 0.95 -7.09 -9.64
CA MET A 157 2.04 -6.33 -10.27
C MET A 157 2.12 -6.59 -11.77
N GLU A 158 2.09 -7.86 -12.18
CA GLU A 158 2.10 -8.28 -13.60
C GLU A 158 0.89 -7.75 -14.37
N LYS A 159 -0.32 -7.81 -13.78
CA LYS A 159 -1.53 -7.25 -14.39
C LYS A 159 -1.53 -5.72 -14.50
N LEU A 160 -0.71 -5.05 -13.72
CA LEU A 160 -0.46 -3.61 -13.82
C LEU A 160 0.54 -3.28 -14.93
N GLY A 161 1.27 -4.26 -15.44
CA GLY A 161 2.34 -4.07 -16.43
C GLY A 161 3.70 -3.76 -15.80
N MET A 162 3.84 -3.98 -14.49
CA MET A 162 5.15 -3.85 -13.82
C MET A 162 6.08 -5.00 -14.23
N THR A 163 7.37 -4.71 -14.29
CA THR A 163 8.42 -5.67 -14.61
C THR A 163 9.34 -5.90 -13.41
N SER A 164 9.95 -7.07 -13.34
CA SER A 164 10.94 -7.41 -12.31
C SER A 164 12.20 -7.95 -12.94
N ASN A 165 13.35 -7.64 -12.33
CA ASN A 165 14.63 -8.27 -12.62
C ASN A 165 15.03 -9.13 -11.41
N PRO A 166 15.25 -10.45 -11.56
CA PRO A 166 15.68 -11.30 -10.47
C PRO A 166 16.98 -10.84 -9.77
N GLU A 167 17.86 -10.12 -10.45
CA GLU A 167 19.09 -9.57 -9.90
C GLU A 167 18.83 -8.43 -8.90
N GLU A 168 17.64 -7.83 -8.93
CA GLU A 168 17.20 -6.80 -7.98
C GLU A 168 16.47 -7.38 -6.76
N ASN A 169 16.31 -8.71 -6.67
CA ASN A 169 15.79 -9.34 -5.45
C ASN A 169 16.69 -9.03 -4.27
N PHE A 170 16.10 -8.84 -3.11
CA PHE A 170 16.85 -8.40 -1.94
C PHE A 170 16.36 -9.05 -0.65
N MET A 171 17.21 -9.03 0.37
CA MET A 171 16.84 -9.41 1.73
C MET A 171 16.26 -8.19 2.42
N HIS A 172 15.02 -8.28 2.92
CA HIS A 172 14.37 -7.14 3.56
C HIS A 172 15.10 -6.77 4.88
N PRO A 173 15.64 -5.55 5.02
CA PRO A 173 16.57 -5.23 6.11
C PRO A 173 15.92 -5.23 7.51
N GLN A 174 14.60 -5.21 7.59
CA GLN A 174 13.86 -5.27 8.86
C GLN A 174 13.48 -6.70 9.29
N LEU A 175 13.88 -7.72 8.52
CA LEU A 175 13.61 -9.13 8.82
C LEU A 175 14.93 -9.88 9.09
N ASP A 176 14.87 -10.89 9.96
CA ASP A 176 15.99 -11.81 10.13
C ASP A 176 16.24 -12.55 8.80
N HIS A 177 17.50 -12.65 8.37
CA HIS A 177 17.86 -13.33 7.11
C HIS A 177 17.43 -14.80 7.04
N ARG A 178 17.17 -15.43 8.20
CA ARG A 178 16.66 -16.80 8.31
C ARG A 178 15.12 -16.88 8.22
N ASP A 179 14.43 -15.74 8.27
CA ASP A 179 12.97 -15.71 8.13
C ASP A 179 12.61 -16.11 6.70
N PRO A 180 11.68 -17.06 6.48
CA PRO A 180 11.20 -17.44 5.16
C PRO A 180 10.62 -16.30 4.33
N LEU A 181 10.25 -15.20 4.98
CA LEU A 181 9.72 -13.98 4.36
C LEU A 181 10.80 -12.96 4.04
N SER A 182 12.08 -13.19 4.43
CA SER A 182 13.14 -12.18 4.27
C SER A 182 13.48 -11.89 2.82
N GLU A 183 13.45 -12.86 1.92
CA GLU A 183 13.72 -12.65 0.50
C GLU A 183 12.51 -11.99 -0.19
N HIS A 184 12.74 -10.81 -0.75
CA HIS A 184 11.75 -10.00 -1.45
C HIS A 184 12.07 -9.86 -2.92
N VAL A 185 11.02 -9.69 -3.73
CA VAL A 185 11.09 -9.31 -5.13
C VAL A 185 10.77 -7.83 -5.27
N LEU A 186 11.42 -7.20 -6.24
CA LEU A 186 11.20 -5.82 -6.63
C LEU A 186 10.55 -5.78 -8.01
N TYR A 187 9.46 -5.05 -8.13
CA TYR A 187 8.79 -4.74 -9.39
C TYR A 187 8.81 -3.23 -9.63
N ARG A 188 8.94 -2.83 -10.92
CA ARG A 188 9.01 -1.45 -11.37
C ARG A 188 8.04 -1.18 -12.52
N PHE A 189 7.56 0.07 -12.60
CA PHE A 189 6.95 0.58 -13.83
C PHE A 189 8.01 1.12 -14.78
#